data_3272e307c618f26a5d18a8b030f86d01
#
_entry.id   3272e307c618f26a5d18a8b030f86d01
#
_cell.length_a   1.000
_cell.length_b   1.000
_cell.length_c   1.000
_cell.angle_alpha   90.00
_cell.angle_beta   90.00
_cell.angle_gamma   90.00
#
_symmetry.space_group_name_H-M   'P 1'
#
loop_
_entity.id
_entity.type
_entity.pdbx_description
1 polymer ?
#
loop_
_entity_poly.entity_id
_entity_poly.type
_entity_poly.pdbx_seq_one_letter_code
_entity_poly.pdbx_strand_id
1 'polypeptide(L)' 'MTLPQAIYGRPAAELAAAGPEATQLSPLIPGATPIEHLATGTLGRIVVAAPAGTLERRYVLAHALRALAPGGVLVALAP' A
#
# COMPACT_ATOMS: atom_id res chain seq x y z
N MET A 1 -5.48 -11.50 -16.59
CA MET A 1 -5.69 -11.61 -15.13
C MET A 1 -5.09 -10.40 -14.44
N THR A 2 -5.85 -9.76 -13.56
CA THR A 2 -5.40 -8.56 -12.86
C THR A 2 -4.75 -8.96 -11.53
N LEU A 3 -3.55 -8.44 -11.26
CA LEU A 3 -2.89 -8.67 -9.97
C LEU A 3 -3.59 -7.91 -8.86
N PRO A 4 -3.52 -8.40 -7.61
CA PRO A 4 -4.16 -7.72 -6.49
C PRO A 4 -3.60 -6.33 -6.26
N GLN A 5 -4.41 -5.48 -5.64
CA GLN A 5 -4.03 -4.13 -5.26
C GLN A 5 -4.15 -3.97 -3.75
N ALA A 6 -3.39 -3.03 -3.20
CA ALA A 6 -3.43 -2.71 -1.78
C ALA A 6 -3.40 -1.21 -1.56
N ILE A 7 -3.86 -0.79 -0.37
CA ILE A 7 -3.87 0.61 0.04
C ILE A 7 -3.41 0.70 1.49
N TYR A 8 -2.55 1.65 1.80
CA TYR A 8 -2.11 1.94 3.16
C TYR A 8 -2.62 3.31 3.56
N GLY A 9 -3.52 3.35 4.54
CA GLY A 9 -4.11 4.58 5.02
C GLY A 9 -5.38 4.99 4.27
N ARG A 10 -5.71 6.27 4.33
CA ARG A 10 -6.91 6.84 3.70
C ARG A 10 -6.56 8.06 2.86
N PRO A 11 -5.91 7.86 1.72
CA PRO A 11 -5.64 8.99 0.82
C PRO A 11 -6.95 9.54 0.25
N ALA A 12 -6.91 10.78 -0.23
CA ALA A 12 -8.07 11.36 -0.90
C ALA A 12 -8.48 10.49 -2.09
N ALA A 13 -9.79 10.27 -2.26
CA ALA A 13 -10.30 9.34 -3.25
C ALA A 13 -9.84 9.66 -4.68
N GLU A 14 -9.78 10.95 -5.03
CA GLU A 14 -9.32 11.40 -6.35
C GLU A 14 -7.84 11.15 -6.60
N LEU A 15 -7.05 10.89 -5.55
CA LEU A 15 -5.61 10.61 -5.66
C LEU A 15 -5.33 9.12 -5.51
N ALA A 16 -6.22 8.38 -4.88
CA ALA A 16 -5.99 6.98 -4.55
C ALA A 16 -6.27 6.05 -5.72
N ALA A 17 -7.34 6.26 -6.45
CA ALA A 17 -7.78 5.45 -7.59
C ALA A 17 -7.66 3.92 -7.37
N ALA A 18 -7.58 3.47 -6.11
CA ALA A 18 -7.58 2.06 -5.79
C ALA A 18 -9.01 1.53 -5.86
N GLY A 19 -9.19 0.37 -6.46
CA GLY A 19 -10.51 -0.24 -6.56
C GLY A 19 -11.06 -0.63 -5.19
N PRO A 20 -12.38 -0.91 -5.09
CA PRO A 20 -13.01 -1.31 -3.82
C PRO A 20 -12.47 -2.64 -3.28
N GLU A 21 -11.79 -3.41 -4.10
CA GLU A 21 -11.21 -4.70 -3.71
C GLU A 21 -9.80 -4.58 -3.17
N ALA A 22 -9.24 -3.37 -3.10
CA ALA A 22 -7.89 -3.17 -2.59
C ALA A 22 -7.80 -3.56 -1.11
N THR A 23 -6.76 -4.31 -0.75
CA THR A 23 -6.51 -4.73 0.63
C THR A 23 -6.01 -3.54 1.45
N GLN A 24 -6.67 -3.25 2.58
CA GLN A 24 -6.22 -2.20 3.50
C GLN A 24 -5.09 -2.72 4.38
N LEU A 25 -4.03 -1.94 4.51
CA LEU A 25 -2.82 -2.33 5.22
C LEU A 25 -2.51 -1.51 6.48
N SER A 26 -3.18 -0.38 6.68
CA SER A 26 -2.84 0.49 7.81
C SER A 26 -3.26 -0.13 9.15
N PRO A 27 -2.34 -0.23 10.14
CA PRO A 27 -2.69 -0.78 11.46
C PRO A 27 -3.68 0.10 12.23
N LEU A 28 -3.91 1.34 11.78
CA LEU A 28 -4.88 2.24 12.42
C LEU A 28 -6.30 1.99 11.93
N ILE A 29 -6.49 1.13 10.95
CA ILE A 29 -7.81 0.82 10.39
C ILE A 29 -8.21 -0.58 10.80
N PRO A 30 -9.35 -0.76 11.49
CA PRO A 30 -9.80 -2.10 11.93
C PRO A 30 -9.96 -3.05 10.75
N GLY A 31 -9.54 -4.30 10.95
CA GLY A 31 -9.65 -5.34 9.93
C GLY A 31 -8.56 -5.31 8.87
N ALA A 32 -7.58 -4.40 8.99
CA ALA A 32 -6.50 -4.32 8.01
C ALA A 32 -5.54 -5.51 8.10
N THR A 33 -4.96 -5.86 6.97
CA THR A 33 -3.89 -6.87 6.90
C THR A 33 -2.56 -6.21 7.23
N PRO A 34 -1.76 -6.76 8.15
CA PRO A 34 -0.40 -6.22 8.38
C PRO A 34 0.43 -6.24 7.11
N ILE A 35 1.13 -5.13 6.83
CA ILE A 35 1.92 -5.01 5.60
C ILE A 35 3.05 -6.07 5.54
N GLU A 36 3.55 -6.49 6.68
CA GLU A 36 4.58 -7.53 6.77
C GLU A 36 4.09 -8.89 6.29
N HIS A 37 2.78 -9.11 6.31
CA HIS A 37 2.20 -10.38 5.89
C HIS A 37 2.02 -10.49 4.37
N LEU A 38 2.26 -9.43 3.63
CA LEU A 38 2.16 -9.49 2.17
C LEU A 38 3.30 -10.33 1.59
N ALA A 39 2.95 -11.22 0.68
CA ALA A 39 3.95 -12.01 -0.03
C ALA A 39 4.76 -11.11 -0.98
N THR A 40 6.05 -11.41 -1.11
CA THR A 40 6.95 -10.68 -2.01
C THR A 40 6.51 -10.83 -3.46
N GLY A 41 6.46 -9.72 -4.18
CA GLY A 41 6.25 -9.73 -5.62
C GLY A 41 4.85 -10.10 -6.08
N THR A 42 3.82 -9.83 -5.27
CA THR A 42 2.45 -10.26 -5.57
C THR A 42 1.50 -9.15 -5.99
N LEU A 43 1.80 -7.89 -5.69
CA LEU A 43 0.87 -6.79 -5.95
C LEU A 43 1.12 -6.14 -7.31
N GLY A 44 0.02 -5.83 -8.02
CA GLY A 44 0.08 -5.03 -9.24
C GLY A 44 0.15 -3.54 -8.96
N ARG A 45 -0.41 -3.09 -7.84
CA ARG A 45 -0.44 -1.68 -7.46
C ARG A 45 -0.58 -1.54 -5.96
N ILE A 46 0.10 -0.56 -5.39
CA ILE A 46 -0.10 -0.17 -4.01
C ILE A 46 -0.13 1.36 -3.91
N VAL A 47 -1.12 1.88 -3.19
CA VAL A 47 -1.24 3.31 -2.89
C VAL A 47 -0.94 3.50 -1.41
N VAL A 48 0.03 4.35 -1.09
CA VAL A 48 0.48 4.58 0.27
C VAL A 48 0.25 6.05 0.64
N ALA A 49 -0.62 6.30 1.63
CA ALA A 49 -0.66 7.58 2.32
C ALA A 49 0.49 7.54 3.33
N ALA A 50 1.63 8.13 2.99
CA ALA A 50 2.86 7.97 3.75
C ALA A 50 2.72 8.51 5.17
N PRO A 51 3.13 7.73 6.20
CA PRO A 51 3.12 8.22 7.58
C PRO A 51 4.06 9.40 7.75
N ALA A 52 3.78 10.25 8.74
CA ALA A 52 4.61 11.44 9.00
C ALA A 52 5.98 11.09 9.59
N GLY A 53 6.07 10.02 10.39
CA GLY A 53 7.34 9.61 11.01
C GLY A 53 8.33 9.04 9.99
N THR A 54 9.58 9.49 10.03
CA THR A 54 10.60 9.08 9.06
C THR A 54 10.86 7.57 9.06
N LEU A 55 11.02 6.98 10.23
CA LEU A 55 11.29 5.54 10.32
C LEU A 55 10.09 4.72 9.88
N GLU A 56 8.90 5.12 10.29
CA GLU A 56 7.68 4.45 9.90
C GLU A 56 7.45 4.55 8.39
N ARG A 57 7.71 5.72 7.81
CA ARG A 57 7.60 5.91 6.36
C ARG A 57 8.55 5.00 5.59
N ARG A 58 9.80 4.90 6.03
CA ARG A 58 10.78 4.00 5.41
C ARG A 58 10.36 2.54 5.49
N TYR A 59 9.85 2.15 6.64
CA TYR A 59 9.37 0.78 6.87
C TYR A 59 8.22 0.44 5.92
N VAL A 60 7.22 1.31 5.84
CA VAL A 60 6.06 1.09 4.99
C VAL A 60 6.46 1.05 3.52
N LEU A 61 7.27 2.00 3.06
CA LEU A 61 7.69 2.06 1.66
C LEU A 61 8.57 0.87 1.28
N ALA A 62 9.43 0.40 2.17
CA ALA A 62 10.26 -0.77 1.92
C ALA A 62 9.40 -2.03 1.72
N HIS A 63 8.39 -2.22 2.57
CA HIS A 63 7.48 -3.34 2.42
C HIS A 63 6.59 -3.21 1.18
N ALA A 64 6.18 -1.99 0.85
CA ALA A 64 5.40 -1.74 -0.35
C ALA A 64 6.19 -2.14 -1.61
N LEU A 65 7.44 -1.72 -1.70
CA LEU A 65 8.30 -2.07 -2.83
C LEU A 65 8.55 -3.57 -2.92
N ARG A 66 8.78 -4.21 -1.78
CA ARG A 66 8.98 -5.66 -1.72
C ARG A 66 7.77 -6.43 -2.25
N ALA A 67 6.57 -5.97 -1.92
CA ALA A 67 5.34 -6.66 -2.28
C ALA A 67 4.94 -6.47 -3.75
N LEU A 68 5.48 -5.47 -4.44
CA LEU A 68 5.13 -5.23 -5.84
C LEU A 68 5.71 -6.30 -6.75
N ALA A 69 4.87 -6.78 -7.65
CA ALA A 69 5.32 -7.64 -8.74
C ALA A 69 6.15 -6.83 -9.74
N PRO A 70 6.98 -7.49 -10.59
CA PRO A 70 7.67 -6.79 -11.68
C PRO A 70 6.66 -6.02 -12.53
N GLY A 71 6.95 -4.74 -12.78
CA GLY A 71 6.02 -3.86 -13.51
C GLY A 71 4.91 -3.28 -12.67
N GLY A 72 4.84 -3.61 -11.37
CA GLY A 72 3.84 -3.04 -10.47
C GLY A 72 4.07 -1.56 -10.23
N VAL A 73 3.02 -0.88 -9.76
CA VAL A 73 3.02 0.59 -9.58
C VAL A 73 2.86 0.94 -8.11
N LEU A 74 3.77 1.76 -7.60
CA LEU A 74 3.67 2.37 -6.27
C LEU A 74 3.27 3.83 -6.43
N VAL A 75 2.18 4.21 -5.74
CA VAL A 75 1.78 5.61 -5.62
C VAL A 75 1.96 6.01 -4.16
N ALA A 76 2.91 6.89 -3.88
CA ALA A 76 3.16 7.39 -2.54
C ALA A 76 2.69 8.83 -2.43
N LEU A 77 1.81 9.10 -1.46
CA LEU A 77 1.23 10.41 -1.22
C LEU A 77 1.76 10.91 0.12
N ALA A 78 2.55 11.98 0.11
CA ALA A 78 3.08 12.59 1.32
C ALA A 78 2.12 13.64 1.85
N PRO A 79 2.12 13.88 3.19
CA PRO A 79 1.36 14.97 3.77
C PRO A 79 1.86 16.33 3.25
#